data_f93043a9d909dd6d649f1c19f91bf967
#
_entry.id   f93043a9d909dd6d649f1c19f91bf967
#
_cell.length_a   1.000
_cell.length_b   1.000
_cell.length_c   1.000
_cell.angle_alpha   90.00
_cell.angle_beta   90.00
_cell.angle_gamma   90.00
#
_symmetry.space_group_name_H-M   'P 1'
#
loop_
_entity.id
_entity.type
_entity.pdbx_description
1 polymer ?
#
loop_
_entity_poly.entity_id
_entity_poly.type
_entity_poly.pdbx_seq_one_letter_code
_entity_poly.pdbx_strand_id
1 'polypeptide(L)'
;MTSHPRILRPFTLPNGTELKNRLLMAPMTTCTGYFDGTVTSELVEYYRARAGSIGTIIVECCFIDDYGLAFPGAIGIDNDEKVAGLAKIAAAIKAEGSKAILQIYHGGRMVDPQLIGGRQPVAPSAIAAPRDGAATPRALSGAEVEGMIAKFGEGVRRAIQAGFDGVEIHGANTYLIQQFYSPNSNQRDDEWGGSRDNRAKFPLAVLDITH
;
A
#
# COMPACT_ATOMS: atom_id res chain seq x y z
N MET A 1 -18.56 0.46 34.32
CA MET A 1 -17.92 0.60 33.00
C MET A 1 -16.79 1.59 33.12
N THR A 2 -15.54 1.19 32.96
CA THR A 2 -14.38 2.08 32.96
C THR A 2 -14.45 2.91 31.67
N SER A 3 -14.76 4.21 31.79
CA SER A 3 -14.72 5.11 30.64
C SER A 3 -13.26 5.36 30.26
N HIS A 4 -12.92 5.20 28.98
CA HIS A 4 -11.61 5.57 28.43
C HIS A 4 -11.72 6.93 27.71
N PRO A 5 -11.93 8.04 28.44
CA PRO A 5 -12.30 9.31 27.83
C PRO A 5 -11.22 9.91 26.92
N ARG A 6 -9.94 9.51 27.11
CA ARG A 6 -8.84 10.00 26.27
C ARG A 6 -8.87 9.41 24.87
N ILE A 7 -9.26 8.14 24.70
CA ILE A 7 -9.29 7.46 23.40
C ILE A 7 -10.39 8.05 22.51
N LEU A 8 -11.52 8.40 23.12
CA LEU A 8 -12.70 8.90 22.40
C LEU A 8 -12.68 10.42 22.15
N ARG A 9 -11.72 11.15 22.71
CA ARG A 9 -11.59 12.60 22.45
C ARG A 9 -11.04 12.86 21.05
N PRO A 10 -11.50 13.93 20.38
CA PRO A 10 -10.91 14.40 19.14
C PRO A 10 -9.39 14.62 19.27
N PHE A 11 -8.70 14.50 18.16
CA PHE A 11 -7.26 14.72 18.06
C PHE A 11 -6.93 15.46 16.76
N THR A 12 -6.17 16.51 16.85
CA THR A 12 -5.72 17.28 15.69
C THR A 12 -4.29 16.87 15.35
N LEU A 13 -4.07 16.44 14.11
CA LEU A 13 -2.74 16.15 13.57
C LEU A 13 -1.93 17.44 13.38
N PRO A 14 -0.58 17.38 13.30
CA PRO A 14 0.27 18.57 13.11
C PRO A 14 -0.09 19.41 11.88
N ASN A 15 -0.64 18.79 10.83
CA ASN A 15 -1.10 19.48 9.61
C ASN A 15 -2.51 20.10 9.74
N GLY A 16 -3.10 20.11 10.94
CA GLY A 16 -4.43 20.66 11.19
C GLY A 16 -5.61 19.71 10.92
N THR A 17 -5.37 18.49 10.44
CA THR A 17 -6.45 17.52 10.21
C THR A 17 -7.04 17.05 11.54
N GLU A 18 -8.34 17.20 11.70
CA GLU A 18 -9.05 16.75 12.89
C GLU A 18 -9.56 15.31 12.72
N LEU A 19 -9.25 14.47 13.72
CA LEU A 19 -9.77 13.13 13.87
C LEU A 19 -10.84 13.13 14.96
N LYS A 20 -12.01 12.50 14.74
CA LYS A 20 -13.09 12.48 15.73
C LYS A 20 -12.74 11.73 17.01
N ASN A 21 -11.76 10.83 16.97
CA ASN A 21 -11.17 10.16 18.13
C ASN A 21 -9.80 9.56 17.74
N ARG A 22 -9.15 8.87 18.68
CA ARG A 22 -7.80 8.30 18.53
C ARG A 22 -7.78 6.81 18.15
N LEU A 23 -8.91 6.28 17.72
CA LEU A 23 -8.99 4.89 17.24
C LEU A 23 -8.70 4.86 15.74
N LEU A 24 -7.77 4.00 15.35
CA LEU A 24 -7.42 3.76 13.97
C LEU A 24 -7.63 2.26 13.66
N MET A 25 -8.31 1.96 12.57
CA MET A 25 -8.38 0.61 12.04
C MET A 25 -7.13 0.36 11.18
N ALA A 26 -6.35 -0.66 11.55
CA ALA A 26 -5.19 -1.08 10.79
C ALA A 26 -5.60 -1.68 9.43
N PRO A 27 -4.74 -1.56 8.39
CA PRO A 27 -5.01 -2.15 7.09
C PRO A 27 -4.91 -3.67 7.16
N MET A 28 -5.92 -4.36 6.63
CA MET A 28 -6.02 -5.82 6.60
C MET A 28 -6.55 -6.24 5.24
N THR A 29 -5.75 -6.97 4.45
CA THR A 29 -6.16 -7.47 3.14
C THR A 29 -7.29 -8.50 3.30
N THR A 30 -8.46 -8.19 2.75
CA THR A 30 -9.66 -9.04 2.86
C THR A 30 -9.71 -10.11 1.77
N CYS A 31 -8.98 -9.93 0.67
CA CYS A 31 -9.03 -10.77 -0.52
C CYS A 31 -10.44 -10.84 -1.15
N THR A 32 -11.21 -9.76 -1.06
CA THR A 32 -12.60 -9.70 -1.55
C THR A 32 -12.79 -8.78 -2.75
N GLY A 33 -11.73 -8.22 -3.31
CA GLY A 33 -11.74 -7.52 -4.60
C GLY A 33 -11.97 -8.47 -5.77
N TYR A 34 -12.31 -7.93 -6.94
CA TYR A 34 -12.34 -8.71 -8.17
C TYR A 34 -10.93 -9.14 -8.59
N PHE A 35 -10.85 -10.14 -9.46
CA PHE A 35 -9.58 -10.69 -9.92
C PHE A 35 -8.65 -9.65 -10.58
N ASP A 36 -9.23 -8.64 -11.23
CA ASP A 36 -8.51 -7.53 -11.86
C ASP A 36 -8.10 -6.41 -10.87
N GLY A 37 -8.39 -6.58 -9.58
CA GLY A 37 -8.11 -5.60 -8.52
C GLY A 37 -9.15 -4.48 -8.41
N THR A 38 -10.30 -4.58 -9.07
CA THR A 38 -11.39 -3.62 -8.88
C THR A 38 -12.16 -3.90 -7.59
N VAL A 39 -12.78 -2.86 -7.05
CA VAL A 39 -13.52 -2.87 -5.78
C VAL A 39 -14.87 -3.53 -5.94
N THR A 40 -15.23 -4.45 -5.04
CA THR A 40 -16.55 -5.07 -4.95
C THR A 40 -17.50 -4.25 -4.06
N SER A 41 -18.81 -4.47 -4.21
CA SER A 41 -19.81 -3.88 -3.32
C SER A 41 -19.66 -4.37 -1.88
N GLU A 42 -19.31 -5.63 -1.70
CA GLU A 42 -19.06 -6.26 -0.39
C GLU A 42 -17.93 -5.55 0.34
N LEU A 43 -16.86 -5.19 -0.36
CA LEU A 43 -15.74 -4.47 0.22
C LEU A 43 -16.13 -3.05 0.66
N VAL A 44 -16.97 -2.35 -0.10
CA VAL A 44 -17.51 -1.04 0.29
C VAL A 44 -18.32 -1.16 1.60
N GLU A 45 -19.21 -2.17 1.69
CA GLU A 45 -20.02 -2.41 2.90
C GLU A 45 -19.15 -2.85 4.09
N TYR A 46 -18.09 -3.63 3.85
CA TYR A 46 -17.14 -4.01 4.88
C TYR A 46 -16.54 -2.78 5.59
N TYR A 47 -16.12 -1.77 4.84
CA TYR A 47 -15.56 -0.54 5.40
C TYR A 47 -16.64 0.37 5.99
N ARG A 48 -17.80 0.50 5.36
CA ARG A 48 -18.93 1.27 5.91
C ARG A 48 -19.33 0.76 7.30
N ALA A 49 -19.50 -0.53 7.45
CA ALA A 49 -19.92 -1.15 8.71
C ALA A 49 -18.93 -0.91 9.88
N ARG A 50 -17.68 -0.54 9.58
CA ARG A 50 -16.63 -0.30 10.59
C ARG A 50 -16.36 1.16 10.86
N ALA A 51 -16.81 2.06 10.00
CA ALA A 51 -16.45 3.47 10.05
C ALA A 51 -17.10 4.26 11.20
N GLY A 52 -18.31 3.90 11.65
CA GLY A 52 -19.12 4.72 12.56
C GLY A 52 -18.45 5.10 13.88
N SER A 53 -17.66 4.21 14.48
CA SER A 53 -17.04 4.44 15.79
C SER A 53 -15.54 4.75 15.75
N ILE A 54 -14.89 4.62 14.60
CA ILE A 54 -13.44 4.72 14.43
C ILE A 54 -13.07 6.08 13.86
N GLY A 55 -12.02 6.74 14.38
CA GLY A 55 -11.57 8.06 13.91
C GLY A 55 -10.95 8.01 12.51
N THR A 56 -10.20 6.96 12.22
CA THR A 56 -9.51 6.78 10.94
C THR A 56 -9.57 5.32 10.52
N ILE A 57 -9.87 5.06 9.27
CA ILE A 57 -9.73 3.73 8.66
C ILE A 57 -8.60 3.77 7.66
N ILE A 58 -7.62 2.89 7.85
CA ILE A 58 -6.60 2.61 6.85
C ILE A 58 -7.11 1.40 6.04
N VAL A 59 -7.44 1.66 4.79
CA VAL A 59 -7.93 0.65 3.85
C VAL A 59 -6.78 -0.30 3.49
N GLU A 60 -7.10 -1.55 3.26
CA GLU A 60 -6.16 -2.62 2.91
C GLU A 60 -5.17 -2.24 1.82
N CYS A 61 -4.06 -2.96 1.75
CA CYS A 61 -2.99 -2.66 0.83
C CYS A 61 -3.44 -2.78 -0.64
N CYS A 62 -3.25 -1.70 -1.38
CA CYS A 62 -3.65 -1.49 -2.76
C CYS A 62 -2.40 -1.50 -3.65
N PHE A 63 -2.31 -2.40 -4.64
CA PHE A 63 -1.12 -2.49 -5.47
C PHE A 63 -1.04 -1.33 -6.47
N ILE A 64 0.17 -0.74 -6.58
CA ILE A 64 0.45 0.40 -7.49
C ILE A 64 0.85 -0.03 -8.90
N ASP A 65 1.08 -1.31 -9.10
CA ASP A 65 1.55 -1.93 -10.33
C ASP A 65 1.01 -3.36 -10.38
N ASP A 66 0.56 -3.83 -11.53
CA ASP A 66 0.07 -5.19 -11.73
C ASP A 66 1.12 -6.27 -11.43
N TYR A 67 2.43 -5.95 -11.54
CA TYR A 67 3.52 -6.79 -11.03
C TYR A 67 3.60 -6.85 -9.50
N GLY A 68 2.93 -5.94 -8.81
CA GLY A 68 2.91 -5.85 -7.34
C GLY A 68 1.79 -6.64 -6.66
N LEU A 69 0.91 -7.28 -7.43
CA LEU A 69 -0.21 -8.06 -6.92
C LEU A 69 0.27 -9.31 -6.16
N ALA A 70 0.18 -9.30 -4.83
CA ALA A 70 0.68 -10.38 -3.97
C ALA A 70 -0.40 -11.30 -3.41
N PHE A 71 -1.69 -10.96 -3.57
CA PHE A 71 -2.81 -11.75 -3.05
C PHE A 71 -3.94 -11.85 -4.06
N PRO A 72 -4.57 -13.01 -4.24
CA PRO A 72 -5.80 -13.10 -5.03
C PRO A 72 -6.88 -12.23 -4.40
N GLY A 73 -7.61 -11.45 -5.19
CA GLY A 73 -8.64 -10.55 -4.69
C GLY A 73 -8.12 -9.30 -3.95
N ALA A 74 -6.83 -8.98 -4.01
CA ALA A 74 -6.33 -7.69 -3.56
C ALA A 74 -6.78 -6.58 -4.53
N ILE A 75 -7.07 -5.39 -3.98
CA ILE A 75 -7.43 -4.22 -4.79
C ILE A 75 -6.21 -3.51 -5.35
N GLY A 76 -6.38 -2.80 -6.46
CA GLY A 76 -5.33 -2.08 -7.16
C GLY A 76 -5.63 -0.60 -7.36
N ILE A 77 -4.55 0.17 -7.59
CA ILE A 77 -4.58 1.60 -7.96
C ILE A 77 -3.59 1.90 -9.10
N ASP A 78 -3.21 0.88 -9.82
CA ASP A 78 -2.22 0.88 -10.89
C ASP A 78 -2.66 1.65 -12.15
N ASN A 79 -3.98 1.88 -12.32
CA ASN A 79 -4.54 2.62 -13.45
C ASN A 79 -5.76 3.46 -13.04
N ASP A 80 -6.16 4.40 -13.92
CA ASP A 80 -7.21 5.38 -13.64
C ASP A 80 -8.63 4.75 -13.62
N GLU A 81 -8.85 3.61 -14.26
CA GLU A 81 -10.15 2.92 -14.29
C GLU A 81 -10.58 2.46 -12.89
N LYS A 82 -9.63 2.22 -11.99
CA LYS A 82 -9.89 1.77 -10.61
C LYS A 82 -10.30 2.90 -9.65
N VAL A 83 -10.07 4.15 -10.02
CA VAL A 83 -10.37 5.32 -9.18
C VAL A 83 -11.85 5.37 -8.78
N ALA A 84 -12.77 5.11 -9.71
CA ALA A 84 -14.20 5.15 -9.43
C ALA A 84 -14.66 4.12 -8.39
N GLY A 85 -14.06 2.92 -8.40
CA GLY A 85 -14.32 1.89 -7.39
C GLY A 85 -13.79 2.28 -6.01
N LEU A 86 -12.55 2.76 -5.96
CA LEU A 86 -11.90 3.24 -4.72
C LEU A 86 -12.64 4.44 -4.12
N ALA A 87 -13.18 5.33 -4.96
CA ALA A 87 -13.98 6.47 -4.50
C ALA A 87 -15.24 6.05 -3.72
N LYS A 88 -15.83 4.91 -4.03
CA LYS A 88 -16.97 4.38 -3.27
C LYS A 88 -16.57 3.98 -1.85
N ILE A 89 -15.37 3.40 -1.66
CA ILE A 89 -14.82 3.08 -0.33
C ILE A 89 -14.57 4.36 0.45
N ALA A 90 -13.86 5.33 -0.13
CA ALA A 90 -13.56 6.60 0.53
C ALA A 90 -14.84 7.32 0.95
N ALA A 91 -15.84 7.41 0.06
CA ALA A 91 -17.14 8.03 0.32
C ALA A 91 -17.90 7.29 1.44
N ALA A 92 -17.93 5.96 1.44
CA ALA A 92 -18.60 5.18 2.46
C ALA A 92 -17.99 5.38 3.86
N ILE A 93 -16.66 5.43 3.96
CA ILE A 93 -15.95 5.69 5.22
C ILE A 93 -16.22 7.11 5.72
N LYS A 94 -16.14 8.10 4.82
CA LYS A 94 -16.29 9.53 5.17
C LYS A 94 -17.74 9.89 5.52
N ALA A 95 -18.73 9.22 4.94
CA ALA A 95 -20.14 9.41 5.27
C ALA A 95 -20.42 9.09 6.77
N GLU A 96 -19.65 8.21 7.37
CA GLU A 96 -19.73 7.85 8.80
C GLU A 96 -18.82 8.75 9.68
N GLY A 97 -18.24 9.80 9.13
CA GLY A 97 -17.40 10.77 9.84
C GLY A 97 -15.99 10.27 10.19
N SER A 98 -15.51 9.18 9.59
CA SER A 98 -14.13 8.70 9.72
C SER A 98 -13.24 9.28 8.63
N LYS A 99 -11.94 9.42 8.89
CA LYS A 99 -10.95 9.69 7.86
C LYS A 99 -10.64 8.40 7.10
N ALA A 100 -10.50 8.53 5.78
CA ALA A 100 -10.19 7.42 4.88
C ALA A 100 -8.74 7.54 4.39
N ILE A 101 -7.90 6.59 4.76
CA ILE A 101 -6.50 6.47 4.32
C ILE A 101 -6.39 5.21 3.45
N LEU A 102 -5.67 5.27 2.34
CA LEU A 102 -5.41 4.10 1.51
C LEU A 102 -3.98 3.62 1.72
N GLN A 103 -3.79 2.36 2.11
CA GLN A 103 -2.45 1.79 2.12
C GLN A 103 -2.05 1.39 0.69
N ILE A 104 -0.88 1.84 0.21
CA ILE A 104 -0.35 1.49 -1.11
C ILE A 104 0.93 0.67 -0.99
N TYR A 105 1.10 -0.33 -1.88
CA TYR A 105 2.23 -1.26 -1.82
C TYR A 105 2.62 -1.82 -3.18
N HIS A 106 3.74 -2.54 -3.17
CA HIS A 106 4.16 -3.43 -4.25
C HIS A 106 4.77 -4.70 -3.64
N GLY A 107 4.27 -5.87 -4.01
CA GLY A 107 4.65 -7.14 -3.38
C GLY A 107 6.13 -7.52 -3.58
N GLY A 108 6.76 -7.06 -4.67
CA GLY A 108 8.15 -7.40 -4.96
C GLY A 108 8.34 -8.92 -5.09
N ARG A 109 9.38 -9.49 -4.48
CA ARG A 109 9.67 -10.93 -4.50
C ARG A 109 8.63 -11.82 -3.78
N MET A 110 7.64 -11.19 -3.12
CA MET A 110 6.56 -11.92 -2.45
C MET A 110 5.42 -12.29 -3.39
N VAL A 111 5.44 -11.77 -4.61
CA VAL A 111 4.42 -12.04 -5.63
C VAL A 111 4.52 -13.47 -6.14
N ASP A 112 3.39 -14.17 -6.22
CA ASP A 112 3.28 -15.45 -6.93
C ASP A 112 3.16 -15.17 -8.44
N PRO A 113 4.02 -15.76 -9.29
CA PRO A 113 3.91 -15.64 -10.75
C PRO A 113 2.51 -15.94 -11.30
N GLN A 114 1.77 -16.85 -10.68
CA GLN A 114 0.42 -17.22 -11.13
C GLN A 114 -0.56 -16.03 -11.05
N LEU A 115 -0.38 -15.13 -10.08
CA LEU A 115 -1.23 -13.95 -9.91
C LEU A 115 -0.97 -12.86 -10.97
N ILE A 116 0.20 -12.88 -11.59
CA ILE A 116 0.64 -11.91 -12.58
C ILE A 116 0.79 -12.50 -13.98
N GLY A 117 -0.01 -13.53 -14.31
CA GLY A 117 -0.05 -14.14 -15.64
C GLY A 117 1.20 -14.93 -16.02
N GLY A 118 1.87 -15.55 -15.07
CA GLY A 118 3.09 -16.33 -15.26
C GLY A 118 4.37 -15.50 -15.43
N ARG A 119 4.27 -14.18 -15.29
CA ARG A 119 5.43 -13.26 -15.38
C ARG A 119 6.36 -13.45 -14.18
N GLN A 120 7.63 -13.20 -14.36
CA GLN A 120 8.63 -13.28 -13.30
C GLN A 120 8.45 -12.07 -12.34
N PRO A 121 8.34 -12.26 -11.01
CA PRO A 121 8.32 -11.16 -10.03
C PRO A 121 9.56 -10.29 -10.13
N VAL A 122 9.49 -9.06 -9.63
CA VAL A 122 10.60 -8.12 -9.59
C VAL A 122 11.01 -7.80 -8.16
N ALA A 123 12.30 -7.49 -7.96
CA ALA A 123 12.87 -7.17 -6.64
C ALA A 123 14.16 -6.35 -6.80
N PRO A 124 14.75 -5.82 -5.71
CA PRO A 124 16.06 -5.17 -5.79
C PRO A 124 17.15 -6.08 -6.35
N SER A 125 17.12 -7.37 -6.00
CA SER A 125 18.08 -8.40 -6.45
C SER A 125 17.36 -9.72 -6.74
N ALA A 126 17.97 -10.59 -7.54
CA ALA A 126 17.43 -11.90 -7.92
C ALA A 126 17.53 -12.92 -6.77
N ILE A 127 16.93 -12.61 -5.63
CA ILE A 127 16.95 -13.42 -4.40
C ILE A 127 15.52 -13.80 -4.03
N ALA A 128 15.20 -15.08 -4.08
CA ALA A 128 13.89 -15.61 -3.72
C ALA A 128 13.51 -15.28 -2.26
N ALA A 129 12.21 -15.16 -1.98
CA ALA A 129 11.74 -15.05 -0.61
C ALA A 129 12.07 -16.34 0.18
N PRO A 130 12.42 -16.25 1.47
CA PRO A 130 12.78 -17.42 2.29
C PRO A 130 11.53 -18.20 2.72
N ARG A 131 10.80 -18.74 1.74
CA ARG A 131 9.64 -19.61 1.91
C ARG A 131 9.63 -20.68 0.83
N ASP A 132 9.05 -21.82 1.12
CA ASP A 132 8.93 -22.93 0.17
C ASP A 132 8.14 -22.50 -1.08
N GLY A 133 8.61 -22.91 -2.26
CA GLY A 133 7.97 -22.63 -3.53
C GLY A 133 8.08 -21.17 -4.02
N ALA A 134 8.83 -20.32 -3.33
CA ALA A 134 9.03 -18.94 -3.77
C ALA A 134 9.77 -18.87 -5.11
N ALA A 135 9.23 -18.15 -6.08
CA ALA A 135 9.90 -17.88 -7.33
C ALA A 135 11.12 -16.95 -7.13
N THR A 136 12.18 -17.19 -7.87
CA THR A 136 13.30 -16.24 -7.94
C THR A 136 12.87 -15.01 -8.74
N PRO A 137 12.88 -13.81 -8.16
CA PRO A 137 12.52 -12.60 -8.87
C PRO A 137 13.62 -12.19 -9.86
N ARG A 138 13.26 -11.35 -10.82
CA ARG A 138 14.22 -10.60 -11.62
C ARG A 138 14.65 -9.33 -10.86
N ALA A 139 15.93 -9.02 -10.90
CA ALA A 139 16.43 -7.74 -10.39
C ALA A 139 15.93 -6.58 -11.27
N LEU A 140 15.46 -5.50 -10.63
CA LEU A 140 15.12 -4.25 -11.30
C LEU A 140 16.40 -3.57 -11.81
N SER A 141 16.39 -3.05 -13.03
CA SER A 141 17.42 -2.12 -13.50
C SER A 141 17.28 -0.76 -12.78
N GLY A 142 18.31 0.10 -12.85
CA GLY A 142 18.23 1.44 -12.26
C GLY A 142 17.06 2.27 -12.82
N ALA A 143 16.83 2.25 -14.14
CA ALA A 143 15.71 2.94 -14.78
C ALA A 143 14.34 2.38 -14.31
N GLU A 144 14.25 1.07 -14.07
CA GLU A 144 13.02 0.47 -13.53
C GLU A 144 12.78 0.85 -12.07
N VAL A 145 13.84 1.05 -11.28
CA VAL A 145 13.72 1.58 -9.91
C VAL A 145 13.13 2.98 -9.93
N GLU A 146 13.63 3.87 -10.79
CA GLU A 146 13.06 5.21 -10.98
C GLU A 146 11.62 5.17 -11.47
N GLY A 147 11.30 4.30 -12.43
CA GLY A 147 9.92 4.06 -12.86
C GLY A 147 9.00 3.57 -11.74
N MET A 148 9.52 2.75 -10.83
CA MET A 148 8.76 2.27 -9.67
C MET A 148 8.46 3.41 -8.67
N ILE A 149 9.42 4.30 -8.43
CA ILE A 149 9.20 5.51 -7.62
C ILE A 149 8.06 6.35 -8.23
N ALA A 150 8.09 6.59 -9.55
CA ALA A 150 7.02 7.31 -10.23
C ALA A 150 5.65 6.63 -10.08
N LYS A 151 5.57 5.30 -10.11
CA LYS A 151 4.33 4.56 -9.89
C LYS A 151 3.75 4.75 -8.48
N PHE A 152 4.57 4.89 -7.45
CA PHE A 152 4.09 5.26 -6.12
C PHE A 152 3.46 6.66 -6.13
N GLY A 153 4.09 7.64 -6.78
CA GLY A 153 3.53 8.98 -6.95
C GLY A 153 2.18 8.97 -7.67
N GLU A 154 2.06 8.20 -8.77
CA GLU A 154 0.80 8.01 -9.48
C GLU A 154 -0.27 7.32 -8.62
N GLY A 155 0.11 6.36 -7.77
CA GLY A 155 -0.79 5.76 -6.80
C GLY A 155 -1.38 6.79 -5.83
N VAL A 156 -0.56 7.71 -5.31
CA VAL A 156 -1.02 8.81 -4.45
C VAL A 156 -1.94 9.75 -5.20
N ARG A 157 -1.56 10.18 -6.42
CA ARG A 157 -2.42 11.03 -7.26
C ARG A 157 -3.83 10.44 -7.41
N ARG A 158 -3.91 9.15 -7.72
CA ARG A 158 -5.19 8.43 -7.87
C ARG A 158 -5.94 8.29 -6.54
N ALA A 159 -5.25 8.07 -5.43
CA ALA A 159 -5.86 8.01 -4.10
C ALA A 159 -6.54 9.34 -3.73
N ILE A 160 -5.87 10.46 -3.99
CA ILE A 160 -6.43 11.81 -3.78
C ILE A 160 -7.63 12.02 -4.72
N GLN A 161 -7.51 11.64 -5.99
CA GLN A 161 -8.61 11.73 -6.96
C GLN A 161 -9.81 10.87 -6.56
N ALA A 162 -9.60 9.72 -5.92
CA ALA A 162 -10.65 8.88 -5.36
C ALA A 162 -11.27 9.45 -4.06
N GLY A 163 -10.72 10.54 -3.52
CA GLY A 163 -11.26 11.24 -2.35
C GLY A 163 -10.78 10.72 -1.01
N PHE A 164 -9.68 9.96 -0.95
CA PHE A 164 -9.03 9.63 0.31
C PHE A 164 -8.41 10.89 0.97
N ASP A 165 -8.37 10.89 2.29
CA ASP A 165 -7.76 11.97 3.08
C ASP A 165 -6.22 11.88 3.14
N GLY A 166 -5.65 10.76 2.71
CA GLY A 166 -4.22 10.51 2.63
C GLY A 166 -3.90 9.08 2.24
N VAL A 167 -2.61 8.77 2.23
CA VAL A 167 -2.09 7.42 1.96
C VAL A 167 -1.17 6.94 3.07
N GLU A 168 -1.08 5.63 3.22
CA GLU A 168 -0.03 4.97 4.01
C GLU A 168 0.90 4.23 3.07
N ILE A 169 2.20 4.54 3.12
CA ILE A 169 3.23 3.87 2.34
C ILE A 169 3.63 2.57 3.06
N HIS A 170 3.34 1.43 2.43
CA HIS A 170 3.62 0.14 3.05
C HIS A 170 5.11 -0.22 2.97
N GLY A 171 5.87 0.13 4.00
CA GLY A 171 7.32 -0.12 4.12
C GLY A 171 7.69 -1.38 4.89
N ALA A 172 6.77 -2.31 5.14
CA ALA A 172 6.96 -3.47 6.00
C ALA A 172 6.68 -4.81 5.30
N ASN A 173 6.54 -5.88 6.08
CA ASN A 173 6.07 -7.23 5.71
C ASN A 173 6.82 -7.87 4.54
N THR A 174 8.11 -7.57 4.40
CA THR A 174 8.96 -8.10 3.33
C THR A 174 8.56 -7.69 1.90
N TYR A 175 7.74 -6.62 1.75
CA TYR A 175 7.38 -6.08 0.44
C TYR A 175 8.47 -5.20 -0.15
N LEU A 176 8.26 -4.65 -1.35
CA LEU A 176 9.31 -4.06 -2.17
C LEU A 176 10.15 -3.00 -1.43
N ILE A 177 9.53 -2.09 -0.70
CA ILE A 177 10.23 -1.04 0.05
C ILE A 177 11.16 -1.67 1.10
N GLN A 178 10.65 -2.63 1.88
CA GLN A 178 11.49 -3.33 2.86
C GLN A 178 12.57 -4.17 2.20
N GLN A 179 12.31 -4.73 1.00
CA GLN A 179 13.31 -5.48 0.26
C GLN A 179 14.52 -4.61 -0.12
N PHE A 180 14.30 -3.33 -0.44
CA PHE A 180 15.40 -2.37 -0.68
C PHE A 180 16.19 -2.07 0.59
N TYR A 181 15.54 -1.96 1.74
CA TYR A 181 16.20 -1.69 3.02
C TYR A 181 17.12 -2.84 3.47
N SER A 182 16.67 -4.07 3.30
CA SER A 182 17.31 -5.24 3.88
C SER A 182 18.55 -5.69 3.08
N PRO A 183 19.73 -5.82 3.69
CA PRO A 183 20.90 -6.38 3.02
C PRO A 183 20.71 -7.84 2.61
N ASN A 184 19.73 -8.56 3.19
CA ASN A 184 19.43 -9.94 2.81
C ASN A 184 18.70 -10.06 1.47
N SER A 185 17.97 -9.03 1.06
CA SER A 185 17.21 -9.00 -0.18
C SER A 185 17.73 -7.99 -1.20
N ASN A 186 18.57 -7.07 -0.78
CA ASN A 186 19.20 -6.07 -1.63
C ASN A 186 20.73 -6.26 -1.60
N GLN A 187 21.26 -6.94 -2.61
CA GLN A 187 22.69 -7.18 -2.82
C GLN A 187 23.19 -6.46 -4.09
N ARG A 188 22.59 -5.30 -4.39
CA ARG A 188 23.00 -4.44 -5.49
C ARG A 188 24.32 -3.75 -5.16
N ASP A 189 25.11 -3.49 -6.19
CA ASP A 189 26.39 -2.78 -6.15
C ASP A 189 26.31 -1.36 -6.76
N ASP A 190 25.10 -0.95 -7.20
CA ASP A 190 24.83 0.39 -7.71
C ASP A 190 24.35 1.35 -6.58
N GLU A 191 23.91 2.54 -6.98
CA GLU A 191 23.44 3.58 -6.06
C GLU A 191 22.20 3.21 -5.23
N TRP A 192 21.49 2.13 -5.57
CA TRP A 192 20.30 1.64 -4.88
C TRP A 192 20.60 0.54 -3.88
N GLY A 193 21.89 0.13 -3.71
CA GLY A 193 22.31 -0.98 -2.87
C GLY A 193 23.66 -0.80 -2.21
N GLY A 194 24.20 -1.88 -1.60
CA GLY A 194 25.47 -1.87 -0.90
C GLY A 194 25.40 -1.19 0.46
N SER A 195 25.76 0.09 0.57
CA SER A 195 25.76 0.83 1.84
C SER A 195 24.34 0.99 2.42
N ARG A 196 24.26 1.24 3.72
CA ARG A 196 22.99 1.57 4.39
C ARG A 196 22.29 2.77 3.74
N ASP A 197 23.06 3.80 3.41
CA ASP A 197 22.54 5.03 2.84
C ASP A 197 21.98 4.80 1.42
N ASN A 198 22.66 4.01 0.60
CA ASN A 198 22.18 3.64 -0.71
C ASN A 198 20.88 2.80 -0.64
N ARG A 199 20.81 1.82 0.29
CA ARG A 199 19.59 1.04 0.49
C ARG A 199 18.41 1.88 0.99
N ALA A 200 18.66 3.02 1.61
CA ALA A 200 17.63 3.96 2.04
C ALA A 200 17.13 4.88 0.91
N LYS A 201 17.87 5.04 -0.20
CA LYS A 201 17.51 5.96 -1.28
C LYS A 201 16.14 5.67 -1.88
N PHE A 202 15.84 4.42 -2.21
CA PHE A 202 14.54 4.06 -2.79
C PHE A 202 13.38 4.41 -1.84
N PRO A 203 13.36 3.95 -0.58
CA PRO A 203 12.32 4.34 0.37
C PRO A 203 12.17 5.86 0.55
N LEU A 204 13.29 6.59 0.64
CA LEU A 204 13.25 8.05 0.79
C LEU A 204 12.71 8.73 -0.47
N ALA A 205 13.13 8.30 -1.66
CA ALA A 205 12.61 8.82 -2.92
C ALA A 205 11.10 8.56 -3.09
N VAL A 206 10.61 7.40 -2.61
CA VAL A 206 9.16 7.14 -2.56
C VAL A 206 8.46 8.12 -1.61
N LEU A 207 9.01 8.40 -0.44
CA LEU A 207 8.43 9.40 0.49
C LEU A 207 8.42 10.79 -0.14
N ASP A 208 9.52 11.20 -0.79
CA ASP A 208 9.64 12.51 -1.41
C ASP A 208 8.61 12.73 -2.52
N ILE A 209 8.39 11.74 -3.39
CA ILE A 209 7.43 11.87 -4.50
C ILE A 209 5.96 11.77 -4.02
N THR A 210 5.72 11.23 -2.84
CA THR A 210 4.38 11.03 -2.27
C THR A 210 3.97 12.10 -1.27
N HIS A 211 4.86 13.02 -0.94
CA HIS A 211 4.61 14.17 -0.08
C HIS A 211 3.99 15.31 -0.87
#